data_57481fd45f470371d0cbaa33ff1ebd24
#
_entry.id   57481fd45f470371d0cbaa33ff1ebd24
#
_cell.length_a   1.000
_cell.length_b   1.000
_cell.length_c   1.000
_cell.angle_alpha   90.00
_cell.angle_beta   90.00
_cell.angle_gamma   90.00
#
_symmetry.space_group_name_H-M   'P 1'
#
loop_
_entity.id
_entity.type
_entity.pdbx_description
1 polymer ?
#
loop_
_entity_poly.entity_id
_entity_poly.type
_entity_poly.pdbx_seq_one_letter_code
_entity_poly.pdbx_strand_id
1 'polypeptide(L)'
;MYEDFRAVDHWTGEELHCSWNGNIVAIATRHADAVDVRFLVNGRSLVIAMPLPAWVEFRKRSGGNVITDYLAAQIAGHFLKQAIENGYDNGREIYTMTVEEVLAHLDIVMKEVGNTGNLPVLPVLTAS
;
A
#
# COMPACT_ATOMS: atom_id res chain seq x y z
N MET A 1 -2.57 7.65 8.49
CA MET A 1 -1.42 6.85 8.96
C MET A 1 -0.38 6.71 7.85
N TYR A 2 -0.54 5.80 6.91
CA TYR A 2 0.45 5.64 5.83
C TYR A 2 0.13 6.42 4.56
N GLU A 3 -0.89 7.24 4.58
CA GLU A 3 -1.18 8.15 3.48
C GLU A 3 -0.24 9.37 3.49
N ASP A 4 0.39 9.62 4.63
CA ASP A 4 1.36 10.69 4.78
C ASP A 4 2.27 10.33 5.95
N PHE A 5 3.53 10.02 5.66
CA PHE A 5 4.44 9.54 6.68
C PHE A 5 5.87 9.92 6.35
N ARG A 6 6.75 9.70 7.33
CA ARG A 6 8.19 9.88 7.14
C ARG A 6 8.90 8.56 7.34
N ALA A 7 9.96 8.36 6.59
CA ALA A 7 10.78 7.17 6.66
C ALA A 7 12.25 7.56 6.54
N VAL A 8 13.11 6.86 7.26
CA VAL A 8 14.55 7.14 7.22
C VAL A 8 15.20 6.21 6.21
N ASP A 9 15.85 6.80 5.20
CA ASP A 9 16.54 6.02 4.18
C ASP A 9 17.64 5.20 4.80
N HIS A 10 17.64 3.91 4.53
CA HIS A 10 18.60 2.97 5.10
C HIS A 10 20.05 3.32 4.72
N TRP A 11 20.25 3.79 3.50
CA TRP A 11 21.59 4.00 2.96
C TRP A 11 22.16 5.38 3.30
N THR A 12 21.32 6.41 3.29
CA THR A 12 21.77 7.78 3.46
C THR A 12 21.50 8.34 4.85
N GLY A 13 20.58 7.74 5.60
CA GLY A 13 20.12 8.28 6.87
C GLY A 13 19.21 9.49 6.73
N GLU A 14 18.87 9.87 5.51
CA GLU A 14 18.01 11.02 5.26
C GLU A 14 16.56 10.69 5.59
N GLU A 15 15.86 11.62 6.22
CA GLU A 15 14.43 11.47 6.46
C GLU A 15 13.67 11.86 5.19
N LEU A 16 12.87 10.94 4.68
CA LEU A 16 12.08 11.16 3.48
C LEU A 16 10.62 11.35 3.84
N HIS A 17 10.00 12.33 3.21
CA HIS A 17 8.56 12.56 3.38
C HIS A 17 7.81 11.88 2.23
N CYS A 18 6.91 10.98 2.58
CA CYS A 18 6.14 10.19 1.64
C CYS A 18 4.67 10.56 1.77
N SER A 19 4.04 10.92 0.67
CA SER A 19 2.62 11.27 0.67
C SER A 19 1.90 10.57 -0.47
N TRP A 20 0.73 10.05 -0.16
CA TRP A 20 -0.13 9.37 -1.12
C TRP A 20 -0.67 10.35 -2.15
N ASN A 21 -0.60 9.99 -3.41
CA ASN A 21 -0.97 10.83 -4.53
C ASN A 21 -1.96 10.15 -5.48
N GLY A 22 -2.81 9.28 -4.95
CA GLY A 22 -3.88 8.66 -5.70
C GLY A 22 -3.60 7.26 -6.20
N ASN A 23 -4.64 6.60 -6.64
CA ASN A 23 -4.59 5.23 -7.17
C ASN A 23 -5.11 5.21 -8.59
N ILE A 24 -4.51 4.35 -9.42
CA ILE A 24 -4.96 4.13 -10.79
C ILE A 24 -5.05 2.64 -11.02
N VAL A 25 -6.18 2.18 -11.55
CA VAL A 25 -6.30 0.78 -11.97
C VAL A 25 -5.63 0.67 -13.33
N ALA A 26 -4.53 -0.05 -13.36
CA ALA A 26 -3.78 -0.25 -14.60
C ALA A 26 -4.22 -1.56 -15.24
N ILE A 27 -4.70 -1.48 -16.47
CA ILE A 27 -5.07 -2.65 -17.26
C ILE A 27 -3.88 -2.97 -18.16
N ALA A 28 -3.13 -3.98 -17.77
CA ALA A 28 -1.97 -4.39 -18.54
C ALA A 28 -2.41 -5.25 -19.72
N THR A 29 -1.87 -4.95 -20.88
CA THR A 29 -2.20 -5.72 -22.08
C THR A 29 -1.50 -7.09 -22.12
N ARG A 30 -0.48 -7.28 -21.30
CA ARG A 30 0.35 -8.47 -21.34
C ARG A 30 0.45 -9.20 -20.00
N HIS A 31 0.02 -8.58 -18.93
CA HIS A 31 0.16 -9.12 -17.59
C HIS A 31 -1.16 -9.00 -16.84
N ALA A 32 -1.19 -9.49 -15.64
CA ALA A 32 -2.35 -9.33 -14.79
C ALA A 32 -2.59 -7.86 -14.49
N ASP A 33 -3.85 -7.50 -14.34
CA ASP A 33 -4.21 -6.15 -13.97
C ASP A 33 -3.67 -5.83 -12.57
N ALA A 34 -3.41 -4.56 -12.33
CA ALA A 34 -2.88 -4.10 -11.05
C ALA A 34 -3.51 -2.78 -10.66
N VAL A 35 -3.49 -2.50 -9.38
CA VAL A 35 -3.80 -1.17 -8.85
C VAL A 35 -2.46 -0.50 -8.57
N ASP A 36 -2.21 0.62 -9.22
CA ASP A 36 -1.00 1.40 -9.03
C ASP A 36 -1.28 2.46 -7.96
N VAL A 37 -0.67 2.29 -6.80
CA VAL A 37 -0.76 3.26 -5.71
C VAL A 37 0.42 4.20 -5.83
N ARG A 38 0.13 5.49 -5.98
CA ARG A 38 1.13 6.49 -6.29
C ARG A 38 1.50 7.29 -5.05
N PHE A 39 2.80 7.45 -4.85
CA PHE A 39 3.35 8.26 -3.76
C PHE A 39 4.29 9.31 -4.29
N LEU A 40 4.39 10.41 -3.56
CA LEU A 40 5.46 11.40 -3.75
C LEU A 40 6.44 11.23 -2.60
N VAL A 41 7.68 10.93 -2.94
CA VAL A 41 8.76 10.76 -1.96
C VAL A 41 9.72 11.94 -2.13
N ASN A 42 9.66 12.89 -1.21
CA ASN A 42 10.36 14.16 -1.34
C ASN A 42 10.08 14.82 -2.70
N GLY A 43 8.82 14.75 -3.14
CA GLY A 43 8.39 15.33 -4.41
C GLY A 43 8.65 14.49 -5.64
N ARG A 44 9.32 13.35 -5.50
CA ARG A 44 9.57 12.45 -6.62
C ARG A 44 8.48 11.39 -6.71
N SER A 45 7.95 11.18 -7.89
CA SER A 45 6.87 10.22 -8.12
C SER A 45 7.37 8.79 -8.01
N LEU A 46 6.59 7.95 -7.32
CA LEU A 46 6.88 6.54 -7.12
C LEU A 46 5.59 5.75 -7.13
N VAL A 47 5.61 4.54 -7.68
CA VAL A 47 4.42 3.69 -7.81
C VAL A 47 4.64 2.38 -7.09
N ILE A 48 3.62 1.97 -6.32
CA ILE A 48 3.55 0.63 -5.75
C ILE A 48 2.45 -0.11 -6.51
N ALA A 49 2.81 -1.09 -7.31
CA ALA A 49 1.86 -1.88 -8.08
C ALA A 49 1.38 -3.07 -7.25
N MET A 50 0.07 -3.17 -7.08
CA MET A 50 -0.56 -4.22 -6.27
C MET A 50 -1.41 -5.10 -7.18
N PRO A 51 -1.21 -6.43 -7.19
CA PRO A 51 -1.93 -7.31 -8.11
C PRO A 51 -3.41 -7.43 -7.74
N LEU A 52 -4.29 -7.33 -8.72
CA LEU A 52 -5.73 -7.47 -8.50
C LEU A 52 -6.15 -8.79 -7.88
N PRO A 53 -5.47 -9.92 -8.12
CA PRO A 53 -5.81 -11.15 -7.41
C PRO A 53 -5.81 -11.03 -5.89
N ALA A 54 -5.08 -10.05 -5.32
CA ALA A 54 -5.11 -9.81 -3.88
C ALA A 54 -6.51 -9.34 -3.43
N TRP A 55 -7.19 -8.56 -4.25
CA TRP A 55 -8.57 -8.13 -3.97
C TRP A 55 -9.51 -9.30 -3.90
N VAL A 56 -9.37 -10.23 -4.85
CA VAL A 56 -10.19 -11.44 -4.88
C VAL A 56 -9.94 -12.30 -3.65
N GLU A 57 -8.67 -12.49 -3.29
CA GLU A 57 -8.30 -13.31 -2.14
C GLU A 57 -8.80 -12.71 -0.84
N PHE A 58 -8.64 -11.40 -0.68
CA PHE A 58 -9.14 -10.72 0.52
C PHE A 58 -10.66 -10.84 0.63
N ARG A 59 -11.36 -10.71 -0.48
CA ARG A 59 -12.83 -10.83 -0.49
C ARG A 59 -13.25 -12.22 0.00
N LYS A 60 -12.56 -13.25 -0.44
CA LYS A 60 -12.85 -14.62 0.02
C LYS A 60 -12.58 -14.78 1.51
N ARG A 61 -11.43 -14.31 1.98
CA ARG A 61 -11.03 -14.49 3.38
C ARG A 61 -11.84 -13.66 4.35
N SER A 62 -12.30 -12.50 3.93
CA SER A 62 -13.00 -11.56 4.80
C SER A 62 -14.52 -11.72 4.77
N GLY A 63 -15.05 -12.63 3.96
CA GLY A 63 -16.49 -12.80 3.86
C GLY A 63 -17.16 -11.73 3.01
N GLY A 64 -16.46 -11.16 2.04
CA GLY A 64 -17.04 -10.23 1.10
C GLY A 64 -16.57 -8.79 1.20
N ASN A 65 -15.63 -8.51 2.09
CA ASN A 65 -15.08 -7.15 2.21
C ASN A 65 -14.18 -6.81 1.02
N VAL A 66 -14.04 -5.51 0.79
CA VAL A 66 -13.30 -4.98 -0.35
C VAL A 66 -12.13 -4.13 0.14
N ILE A 67 -11.01 -4.21 -0.56
CA ILE A 67 -9.89 -3.29 -0.32
C ILE A 67 -10.27 -1.96 -0.98
N THR A 68 -10.52 -0.95 -0.15
CA THR A 68 -10.82 0.40 -0.66
C THR A 68 -9.55 1.08 -1.12
N ASP A 69 -9.70 2.19 -1.85
CA ASP A 69 -8.54 2.97 -2.27
C ASP A 69 -7.70 3.43 -1.08
N TYR A 70 -8.36 3.86 -0.02
CA TYR A 70 -7.66 4.29 1.19
C TYR A 70 -6.93 3.13 1.86
N LEU A 71 -7.55 1.96 1.95
CA LEU A 71 -6.89 0.79 2.52
C LEU A 71 -5.71 0.36 1.66
N ALA A 72 -5.85 0.41 0.34
CA ALA A 72 -4.74 0.12 -0.56
C ALA A 72 -3.58 1.08 -0.32
N ALA A 73 -3.88 2.36 -0.09
CA ALA A 73 -2.84 3.35 0.23
C ALA A 73 -2.13 3.01 1.54
N GLN A 74 -2.87 2.55 2.56
CA GLN A 74 -2.27 2.14 3.82
C GLN A 74 -1.34 0.94 3.64
N ILE A 75 -1.79 -0.04 2.88
CA ILE A 75 -0.99 -1.25 2.60
C ILE A 75 0.28 -0.88 1.84
N ALA A 76 0.14 -0.11 0.78
CA ALA A 76 1.27 0.29 -0.05
C ALA A 76 2.24 1.19 0.71
N GLY A 77 1.71 2.10 1.52
CA GLY A 77 2.54 2.98 2.33
C GLY A 77 3.34 2.23 3.38
N HIS A 78 2.72 1.24 4.03
CA HIS A 78 3.43 0.39 4.98
C HIS A 78 4.56 -0.37 4.29
N PHE A 79 4.28 -0.92 3.11
CA PHE A 79 5.30 -1.59 2.32
C PHE A 79 6.44 -0.62 1.95
N LEU A 80 6.09 0.58 1.48
CA LEU A 80 7.08 1.57 1.09
C LEU A 80 7.96 1.99 2.25
N LYS A 81 7.37 2.20 3.42
CA LYS A 81 8.13 2.55 4.61
C LYS A 81 9.15 1.49 4.94
N GLN A 82 8.75 0.22 4.93
CA GLN A 82 9.68 -0.88 5.17
C GLN A 82 10.75 -0.97 4.09
N ALA A 83 10.39 -0.77 2.84
CA ALA A 83 11.37 -0.82 1.75
C ALA A 83 12.44 0.26 1.92
N ILE A 84 12.03 1.47 2.28
CA ILE A 84 12.96 2.57 2.51
C ILE A 84 13.85 2.29 3.71
N GLU A 85 13.26 1.86 4.82
CA GLU A 85 14.01 1.68 6.07
C GLU A 85 14.90 0.45 6.05
N ASN A 86 14.56 -0.55 5.26
CA ASN A 86 15.36 -1.76 5.13
C ASN A 86 16.30 -1.75 3.93
N GLY A 87 16.25 -0.70 3.12
CA GLY A 87 17.15 -0.55 1.98
C GLY A 87 16.89 -1.54 0.86
N TYR A 88 15.65 -1.89 0.61
CA TYR A 88 15.28 -2.91 -0.39
C TYR A 88 15.62 -2.34 -1.74
N ASP A 89 15.93 -1.81 -2.38
CA ASP A 89 16.14 -1.39 -3.74
C ASP A 89 16.02 0.11 -3.90
N ASN A 90 17.08 0.71 -3.60
CA ASN A 90 17.21 2.14 -3.59
C ASN A 90 17.04 2.74 -4.98
N GLY A 91 16.19 3.74 -5.10
CA GLY A 91 16.07 4.52 -6.32
C GLY A 91 15.11 4.00 -7.37
N ARG A 92 14.37 2.96 -7.09
CA ARG A 92 13.33 2.51 -8.01
C ARG A 92 12.17 3.49 -8.08
N GLU A 93 11.56 3.58 -9.24
CA GLU A 93 10.36 4.36 -9.45
C GLU A 93 9.09 3.49 -9.35
N ILE A 94 9.24 2.18 -9.50
CA ILE A 94 8.12 1.24 -9.43
C ILE A 94 8.53 0.04 -8.60
N TYR A 95 7.68 -0.27 -7.61
CA TYR A 95 7.77 -1.51 -6.84
C TYR A 95 6.55 -2.35 -7.13
N THR A 96 6.73 -3.66 -7.24
CA THR A 96 5.61 -4.59 -7.44
C THR A 96 5.49 -5.49 -6.24
N MET A 97 4.29 -5.51 -5.62
CA MET A 97 4.00 -6.40 -4.52
C MET A 97 3.44 -7.72 -5.05
N THR A 98 3.75 -8.81 -4.37
CA THR A 98 3.07 -10.09 -4.61
C THR A 98 1.74 -10.11 -3.87
N VAL A 99 0.88 -11.07 -4.22
CA VAL A 99 -0.39 -11.25 -3.50
C VAL A 99 -0.12 -11.50 -2.01
N GLU A 100 0.85 -12.34 -1.70
CA GLU A 100 1.21 -12.66 -0.32
C GLU A 100 1.67 -11.44 0.45
N GLU A 101 2.46 -10.60 -0.20
CA GLU A 101 2.92 -9.35 0.42
C GLU A 101 1.76 -8.39 0.70
N VAL A 102 0.84 -8.26 -0.25
CA VAL A 102 -0.34 -7.42 -0.05
C VAL A 102 -1.11 -7.88 1.18
N LEU A 103 -1.38 -9.17 1.26
CA LEU A 103 -2.17 -9.72 2.36
C LEU A 103 -1.44 -9.62 3.71
N ALA A 104 -0.13 -9.83 3.72
CA ALA A 104 0.66 -9.72 4.93
C ALA A 104 0.67 -8.27 5.45
N HIS A 105 0.90 -7.32 4.57
CA HIS A 105 0.86 -5.91 4.97
C HIS A 105 -0.54 -5.46 5.35
N LEU A 106 -1.56 -5.99 4.68
CA LEU A 106 -2.93 -5.72 5.03
C LEU A 106 -3.23 -6.14 6.46
N ASP A 107 -2.80 -7.33 6.86
CA ASP A 107 -3.02 -7.82 8.23
C ASP A 107 -2.40 -6.89 9.27
N ILE A 108 -1.19 -6.42 9.00
CA ILE A 108 -0.49 -5.51 9.92
C ILE A 108 -1.22 -4.18 9.99
N VAL A 109 -1.59 -3.62 8.87
CA VAL A 109 -2.30 -2.35 8.81
C VAL A 109 -3.64 -2.42 9.54
N MET A 110 -4.37 -3.51 9.34
CA MET A 110 -5.66 -3.69 10.00
C MET A 110 -5.51 -3.74 11.52
N LYS A 111 -4.47 -4.38 12.01
CA LYS A 111 -4.19 -4.42 13.45
C LYS A 111 -3.84 -3.03 13.98
N GLU A 112 -3.03 -2.29 13.24
CA GLU A 112 -2.64 -0.94 13.64
C GLU A 112 -3.83 0.01 13.70
N VAL A 113 -4.71 -0.07 12.71
CA VAL A 113 -5.93 0.73 12.68
C VAL A 113 -6.83 0.38 13.86
N GLY A 114 -6.98 -0.91 14.15
CA GLY A 114 -7.75 -1.36 15.29
C GLY A 114 -7.19 -0.86 16.62
N ASN A 115 -5.87 -0.87 16.75
CA ASN A 115 -5.21 -0.41 17.98
C ASN A 115 -5.34 1.08 18.20
N THR A 116 -5.40 1.87 17.13
CA THR A 116 -5.57 3.32 17.26
C THR A 116 -7.01 3.73 17.46
N GLY A 117 -7.94 2.80 17.32
CA GLY A 117 -9.37 3.11 17.38
C GLY A 117 -9.88 3.87 16.16
N ASN A 118 -9.07 4.06 15.17
CA ASN A 118 -9.43 4.78 13.96
C ASN A 118 -9.96 3.78 12.92
N LEU A 119 -11.23 3.43 13.06
CA LEU A 119 -11.85 2.38 12.26
C LEU A 119 -12.79 2.86 11.16
N PRO A 120 -12.74 4.12 10.70
CA PRO A 120 -13.71 4.56 9.69
C PRO A 120 -13.56 3.83 8.36
N VAL A 121 -12.39 3.25 8.11
CA VAL A 121 -12.17 2.49 6.88
C VAL A 121 -12.92 1.17 6.91
N LEU A 122 -12.92 0.49 8.07
CA LEU A 122 -13.54 -0.82 8.18
C LEU A 122 -15.07 -0.79 8.01
N PRO A 123 -15.78 0.14 8.62
CA PRO A 123 -17.22 0.25 8.38
C PRO A 123 -17.55 0.48 6.91
N VAL A 124 -16.73 1.22 6.20
CA VAL A 124 -16.93 1.43 4.77
C VAL A 124 -16.83 0.10 4.02
N LEU A 125 -15.89 -0.74 4.41
CA LEU A 125 -15.72 -2.05 3.79
C LEU A 125 -16.93 -2.95 4.03
N THR A 126 -17.48 -2.89 5.21
CA THR A 126 -18.59 -3.75 5.59
C THR A 126 -19.93 -3.24 5.06
N ALA A 127 -20.04 -1.98 4.75
CA ALA A 127 -21.28 -1.39 4.25
C ALA A 127 -21.57 -1.74 2.80
N SER A 128 -20.62 -2.25 2.10
CA SER A 128 -20.78 -2.59 0.69
C SER A 128 -21.47 -3.90 0.45
#